data_d9f26a7ac6eb8f7e360d0acdd48bb5ec
#
_entry.id   d9f26a7ac6eb8f7e360d0acdd48bb5ec
#
_cell.length_a   1.000
_cell.length_b   1.000
_cell.length_c   1.000
_cell.angle_alpha   90.00
_cell.angle_beta   90.00
_cell.angle_gamma   90.00
#
_symmetry.space_group_name_H-M   'P 1'
#
loop_
_entity.id
_entity.type
_entity.pdbx_description
1 polymer ?
#
loop_
_entity_poly.entity_id
_entity_poly.type
_entity_poly.pdbx_seq_one_letter_code
_entity_poly.pdbx_strand_id
1 'polypeptide(L)'
;MAMRYRQGKGIFAPPCLFFCLSSQFHTESIKNASDKRKGFTAQWKGHITMGKETERIYTFTDKELEILVQISARESIKAYISETEKIESNRHKREMSDLLQRYREIKATLRNTEGISSESDKKRPENERLIARIEKASDLFRIECDRIGTPESARRFKVMQGLFLSDRAYSTPEIAEKYMVTTKCIYKDLSLIYERMAFYFARV
;
A
#
# COMPACT_ATOMS: atom_id res chain seq x y z
N MET A 1 -23.29 3.11 -37.71
CA MET A 1 -22.61 2.04 -36.93
C MET A 1 -22.38 2.58 -35.53
N ALA A 2 -23.18 2.16 -34.57
CA ALA A 2 -23.20 2.67 -33.20
C ALA A 2 -22.48 1.65 -32.29
N MET A 3 -21.32 2.01 -31.76
CA MET A 3 -20.65 1.19 -30.73
C MET A 3 -21.21 1.53 -29.35
N ARG A 4 -21.86 0.57 -28.75
CA ARG A 4 -22.36 0.63 -27.37
C ARG A 4 -21.21 0.42 -26.40
N TYR A 5 -20.88 1.44 -25.62
CA TYR A 5 -20.02 1.33 -24.42
C TYR A 5 -20.82 0.67 -23.30
N ARG A 6 -20.39 -0.53 -22.89
CA ARG A 6 -20.89 -1.21 -21.70
C ARG A 6 -20.10 -0.72 -20.49
N GLN A 7 -20.73 0.11 -19.67
CA GLN A 7 -20.22 0.45 -18.34
C GLN A 7 -20.30 -0.78 -17.43
N GLY A 8 -19.16 -1.40 -17.14
CA GLY A 8 -19.01 -2.38 -16.09
C GLY A 8 -18.70 -1.67 -14.76
N LYS A 9 -19.73 -1.41 -13.96
CA LYS A 9 -19.55 -1.03 -12.55
C LYS A 9 -19.13 -2.27 -11.75
N GLY A 10 -17.84 -2.53 -11.68
CA GLY A 10 -17.24 -3.47 -10.72
C GLY A 10 -16.87 -2.71 -9.46
N ILE A 11 -17.80 -2.61 -8.50
CA ILE A 11 -17.49 -2.22 -7.13
C ILE A 11 -16.78 -3.44 -6.52
N PHE A 12 -15.44 -3.41 -6.52
CA PHE A 12 -14.63 -4.29 -5.70
C PHE A 12 -14.80 -3.83 -4.25
N ALA A 13 -15.74 -4.43 -3.55
CA ALA A 13 -15.71 -4.43 -2.10
C ALA A 13 -14.49 -5.26 -1.66
N PRO A 14 -13.66 -4.76 -0.72
CA PRO A 14 -12.60 -5.57 -0.15
C PRO A 14 -13.24 -6.79 0.52
N PRO A 15 -12.61 -7.97 0.48
CA PRO A 15 -13.06 -9.10 1.28
C PRO A 15 -12.84 -8.73 2.73
N CYS A 16 -13.81 -8.09 3.34
CA CYS A 16 -13.96 -8.11 4.78
C CYS A 16 -14.08 -9.59 5.15
N LEU A 17 -13.01 -10.14 5.70
CA LEU A 17 -13.11 -11.28 6.58
C LEU A 17 -13.95 -10.83 7.79
N PHE A 18 -15.22 -10.58 7.51
CA PHE A 18 -16.25 -10.68 8.50
C PHE A 18 -16.24 -12.15 8.90
N PHE A 19 -15.49 -12.46 9.94
CA PHE A 19 -15.93 -13.49 10.83
C PHE A 19 -17.36 -13.11 11.17
N CYS A 20 -18.28 -13.71 10.42
CA CYS A 20 -19.69 -13.65 10.70
C CYS A 20 -19.91 -14.38 12.03
N LEU A 21 -19.61 -13.69 13.12
CA LEU A 21 -20.31 -13.89 14.37
C LEU A 21 -21.73 -13.35 14.16
N SER A 22 -22.49 -14.01 13.31
CA SER A 22 -23.94 -13.90 13.33
C SER A 22 -24.46 -14.66 14.55
N SER A 23 -24.07 -14.21 15.74
CA SER A 23 -24.89 -14.41 16.90
C SER A 23 -26.05 -13.42 16.73
N GLN A 24 -27.21 -13.92 16.32
CA GLN A 24 -28.47 -13.26 16.57
C GLN A 24 -28.54 -12.96 18.06
N PHE A 25 -28.13 -11.73 18.41
CA PHE A 25 -28.46 -11.19 19.71
C PHE A 25 -29.97 -10.99 19.75
N HIS A 26 -30.67 -11.98 20.24
CA HIS A 26 -31.99 -11.75 20.80
C HIS A 26 -31.76 -10.85 22.01
N THR A 27 -32.04 -9.55 21.81
CA THR A 27 -32.16 -8.57 22.88
C THR A 27 -33.48 -8.84 23.59
N GLU A 28 -33.51 -9.91 24.39
CA GLU A 28 -34.53 -10.02 25.44
C GLU A 28 -34.08 -9.20 26.64
N SER A 29 -34.73 -8.09 26.79
CA SER A 29 -35.13 -7.43 28.00
C SER A 29 -34.27 -7.65 29.22
N ILE A 30 -33.22 -6.84 29.41
CA ILE A 30 -32.64 -6.62 30.73
C ILE A 30 -33.55 -5.63 31.44
N LYS A 31 -34.66 -6.13 32.02
CA LYS A 31 -35.41 -5.46 33.10
C LYS A 31 -35.28 -6.32 34.34
N ASN A 32 -34.76 -5.71 35.41
CA ASN A 32 -34.65 -6.20 36.76
C ASN A 32 -33.49 -7.17 37.08
N ALA A 33 -32.34 -6.61 37.40
CA ALA A 33 -31.38 -7.27 38.25
C ALA A 33 -30.76 -6.24 39.23
N SER A 34 -31.53 -5.80 40.19
CA SER A 34 -31.02 -5.41 41.51
C SER A 34 -31.34 -6.56 42.43
N ASP A 35 -30.54 -7.62 42.42
CA ASP A 35 -30.32 -8.40 43.66
C ASP A 35 -29.20 -9.46 43.47
N LYS A 36 -28.35 -9.48 44.50
CA LYS A 36 -27.44 -10.60 44.92
C LYS A 36 -26.33 -11.05 43.95
N ARG A 37 -25.12 -10.56 44.31
CA ARG A 37 -23.82 -11.13 43.95
C ARG A 37 -23.77 -12.65 44.24
N LYS A 38 -24.10 -13.47 43.24
CA LYS A 38 -23.68 -14.84 43.11
C LYS A 38 -23.04 -14.96 41.73
N GLY A 39 -21.82 -15.49 41.72
CA GLY A 39 -20.98 -15.60 40.53
C GLY A 39 -21.74 -16.16 39.32
N PHE A 40 -21.88 -15.35 38.32
CA PHE A 40 -22.53 -15.71 37.08
C PHE A 40 -21.45 -16.34 36.19
N THR A 41 -21.44 -17.67 36.14
CA THR A 41 -20.66 -18.38 35.12
C THR A 41 -21.47 -18.37 33.82
N ALA A 42 -21.10 -17.48 32.89
CA ALA A 42 -21.68 -17.46 31.56
C ALA A 42 -21.19 -18.72 30.80
N GLN A 43 -22.09 -19.68 30.62
CA GLN A 43 -21.79 -20.88 29.84
C GLN A 43 -22.04 -20.57 28.37
N TRP A 44 -20.98 -20.33 27.62
CA TRP A 44 -21.07 -20.07 26.18
C TRP A 44 -20.99 -21.41 25.42
N LYS A 45 -22.06 -21.80 24.70
CA LYS A 45 -22.07 -22.95 23.80
C LYS A 45 -21.82 -22.44 22.39
N GLY A 46 -20.57 -22.51 21.93
CA GLY A 46 -20.22 -22.23 20.55
C GLY A 46 -20.25 -23.51 19.73
N HIS A 47 -21.13 -23.61 18.74
CA HIS A 47 -21.10 -24.68 17.74
C HIS A 47 -20.09 -24.32 16.65
N ILE A 48 -18.94 -24.98 16.64
CA ILE A 48 -18.03 -24.98 15.49
C ILE A 48 -18.20 -26.34 14.83
N THR A 49 -18.93 -26.37 13.72
CA THR A 49 -19.05 -27.56 12.86
C THR A 49 -17.79 -27.70 12.00
N MET A 50 -16.76 -28.29 12.54
CA MET A 50 -15.68 -28.92 11.76
C MET A 50 -15.76 -30.43 11.97
N GLY A 51 -15.88 -31.16 10.86
CA GLY A 51 -16.12 -32.59 10.73
C GLY A 51 -15.64 -33.49 11.90
N LYS A 52 -16.52 -34.27 12.45
CA LYS A 52 -16.34 -35.40 13.40
C LYS A 52 -15.30 -35.23 14.52
N GLU A 53 -15.09 -34.04 15.05
CA GLU A 53 -14.31 -33.86 16.29
C GLU A 53 -15.23 -33.61 17.47
N THR A 54 -14.97 -34.29 18.57
CA THR A 54 -15.68 -34.17 19.85
C THR A 54 -15.83 -32.73 20.27
N GLU A 55 -17.07 -32.28 20.52
CA GLU A 55 -17.36 -30.96 21.07
C GLU A 55 -16.59 -30.75 22.38
N ARG A 56 -15.62 -29.85 22.34
CA ARG A 56 -14.93 -29.40 23.56
C ARG A 56 -15.64 -28.18 24.11
N ILE A 57 -16.31 -28.32 25.23
CA ILE A 57 -16.94 -27.20 25.92
C ILE A 57 -15.86 -26.49 26.74
N TYR A 58 -15.55 -25.24 26.42
CA TYR A 58 -14.65 -24.41 27.19
C TYR A 58 -15.48 -23.51 28.09
N THR A 59 -15.20 -23.52 29.40
CA THR A 59 -15.81 -22.61 30.37
C THR A 59 -14.77 -21.55 30.75
N PHE A 60 -15.09 -20.30 30.58
CA PHE A 60 -14.24 -19.18 30.92
C PHE A 60 -14.84 -18.43 32.12
N THR A 61 -14.00 -17.98 33.01
CA THR A 61 -14.39 -16.99 34.04
C THR A 61 -14.57 -15.62 33.42
N ASP A 62 -15.32 -14.72 34.08
CA ASP A 62 -15.53 -13.35 33.60
C ASP A 62 -14.20 -12.62 33.35
N LYS A 63 -13.19 -12.83 34.18
CA LYS A 63 -11.84 -12.26 34.01
C LYS A 63 -11.13 -12.81 32.79
N GLU A 64 -11.24 -14.10 32.51
CA GLU A 64 -10.64 -14.70 31.31
C GLU A 64 -11.32 -14.20 30.05
N LEU A 65 -12.63 -14.02 30.06
CA LEU A 65 -13.38 -13.42 28.95
C LEU A 65 -12.95 -11.98 28.71
N GLU A 66 -12.80 -11.18 29.76
CA GLU A 66 -12.32 -9.80 29.64
C GLU A 66 -10.91 -9.75 29.02
N ILE A 67 -10.00 -10.61 29.48
CA ILE A 67 -8.65 -10.71 28.91
C ILE A 67 -8.70 -11.12 27.42
N LEU A 68 -9.50 -12.12 27.07
CA LEU A 68 -9.66 -12.56 25.67
C LEU A 68 -10.21 -11.44 24.77
N VAL A 69 -11.20 -10.70 25.25
CA VAL A 69 -11.75 -9.54 24.51
C VAL A 69 -10.69 -8.47 24.32
N GLN A 70 -9.91 -8.14 25.35
CA GLN A 70 -8.83 -7.14 25.25
C GLN A 70 -7.73 -7.59 24.27
N ILE A 71 -7.31 -8.85 24.32
CA ILE A 71 -6.31 -9.41 23.39
C ILE A 71 -6.86 -9.35 21.96
N SER A 72 -8.07 -9.83 21.74
CA SER A 72 -8.71 -9.82 20.42
C SER A 72 -8.85 -8.42 19.84
N ALA A 73 -9.26 -7.44 20.67
CA ALA A 73 -9.35 -6.05 20.25
C ALA A 73 -7.98 -5.47 19.85
N ARG A 74 -6.94 -5.73 20.65
CA ARG A 74 -5.57 -5.28 20.35
C ARG A 74 -5.03 -5.87 19.05
N GLU A 75 -5.21 -7.16 18.84
CA GLU A 75 -4.75 -7.83 17.61
C GLU A 75 -5.54 -7.35 16.38
N SER A 76 -6.84 -7.10 16.51
CA SER A 76 -7.65 -6.51 15.44
C SER A 76 -7.21 -5.10 15.06
N ILE A 77 -6.88 -4.26 16.05
CA ILE A 77 -6.36 -2.90 15.83
C ILE A 77 -4.99 -2.97 15.13
N LYS A 78 -4.08 -3.83 15.59
CA LYS A 78 -2.77 -4.02 14.94
C LYS A 78 -2.90 -4.47 13.49
N ALA A 79 -3.77 -5.44 13.23
CA ALA A 79 -4.04 -5.94 11.88
C ALA A 79 -4.60 -4.82 10.98
N TYR A 80 -5.54 -4.02 11.48
CA TYR A 80 -6.11 -2.90 10.75
C TYR A 80 -5.05 -1.84 10.41
N ILE A 81 -4.22 -1.43 11.39
CA ILE A 81 -3.14 -0.47 11.16
C ILE A 81 -2.16 -1.00 10.11
N SER A 82 -1.70 -2.25 10.25
CA SER A 82 -0.78 -2.87 9.29
C SER A 82 -1.36 -2.93 7.87
N GLU A 83 -2.65 -3.23 7.73
CA GLU A 83 -3.30 -3.26 6.41
C GLU A 83 -3.44 -1.86 5.81
N THR A 84 -3.80 -0.88 6.63
CA THR A 84 -3.91 0.52 6.19
C THR A 84 -2.55 1.06 5.73
N GLU A 85 -1.48 0.80 6.47
CA GLU A 85 -0.11 1.18 6.10
C GLU A 85 0.33 0.55 4.78
N LYS A 86 -0.02 -0.73 4.53
CA LYS A 86 0.26 -1.40 3.25
C LYS A 86 -0.49 -0.76 2.09
N ILE A 87 -1.76 -0.44 2.29
CA ILE A 87 -2.59 0.21 1.25
C ILE A 87 -2.01 1.58 0.89
N GLU A 88 -1.66 2.39 1.88
CA GLU A 88 -1.06 3.71 1.66
C GLU A 88 0.31 3.61 1.00
N SER A 89 1.17 2.71 1.45
CA SER A 89 2.47 2.46 0.83
C SER A 89 2.33 2.06 -0.64
N ASN A 90 1.40 1.17 -0.95
CA ASN A 90 1.16 0.76 -2.34
C ASN A 90 0.60 1.90 -3.20
N ARG A 91 -0.24 2.77 -2.64
CA ARG A 91 -0.72 3.97 -3.33
C ARG A 91 0.43 4.90 -3.67
N HIS A 92 1.27 5.25 -2.69
CA HIS A 92 2.43 6.12 -2.91
C HIS A 92 3.43 5.54 -3.93
N LYS A 93 3.64 4.21 -3.92
CA LYS A 93 4.47 3.55 -4.94
C LYS A 93 3.90 3.71 -6.36
N ARG A 94 2.59 3.56 -6.53
CA ARG A 94 1.92 3.74 -7.83
C ARG A 94 2.03 5.19 -8.31
N GLU A 95 1.69 6.15 -7.45
CA GLU A 95 1.81 7.59 -7.74
C GLU A 95 3.24 7.95 -8.16
N MET A 96 4.24 7.44 -7.45
CA MET A 96 5.65 7.67 -7.80
C MET A 96 6.05 7.00 -9.11
N SER A 97 5.57 5.79 -9.37
CA SER A 97 5.78 5.11 -10.66
C SER A 97 5.26 5.95 -11.82
N ASP A 98 4.04 6.45 -11.70
CA ASP A 98 3.40 7.28 -12.74
C ASP A 98 4.16 8.61 -12.93
N LEU A 99 4.60 9.24 -11.84
CA LEU A 99 5.40 10.46 -11.91
C LEU A 99 6.74 10.24 -12.62
N LEU A 100 7.46 9.17 -12.28
CA LEU A 100 8.75 8.86 -12.91
C LEU A 100 8.60 8.50 -14.39
N GLN A 101 7.53 7.81 -14.79
CA GLN A 101 7.24 7.53 -16.19
C GLN A 101 6.99 8.81 -16.98
N ARG A 102 6.24 9.75 -16.40
CA ARG A 102 5.92 11.05 -17.04
C ARG A 102 7.07 12.05 -16.98
N TYR A 103 8.10 11.82 -16.18
CA TYR A 103 9.21 12.76 -16.00
C TYR A 103 9.84 13.18 -17.33
N ARG A 104 10.10 12.25 -18.25
CA ARG A 104 10.69 12.55 -19.55
C ARG A 104 9.77 13.39 -20.43
N GLU A 105 8.48 13.08 -20.46
CA GLU A 105 7.48 13.82 -21.23
C GLU A 105 7.39 15.27 -20.73
N ILE A 106 7.34 15.46 -19.41
CA ILE A 106 7.31 16.77 -18.79
C ILE A 106 8.60 17.55 -19.12
N LYS A 107 9.76 16.88 -18.99
CA LYS A 107 11.06 17.51 -19.30
C LYS A 107 11.20 17.86 -20.78
N ALA A 108 10.74 17.01 -21.69
CA ALA A 108 10.71 17.29 -23.13
C ALA A 108 9.77 18.45 -23.46
N THR A 109 8.59 18.50 -22.83
CA THR A 109 7.64 19.62 -23.00
C THR A 109 8.25 20.93 -22.55
N LEU A 110 8.96 20.98 -21.45
CA LEU A 110 9.63 22.20 -20.96
C LEU A 110 10.73 22.69 -21.92
N ARG A 111 11.47 21.77 -22.56
CA ARG A 111 12.50 22.11 -23.55
C ARG A 111 11.91 22.65 -24.84
N ASN A 112 10.75 22.13 -25.28
CA ASN A 112 10.14 22.46 -26.58
C ASN A 112 9.24 23.68 -26.53
N THR A 113 8.91 24.23 -25.35
CA THR A 113 7.98 25.37 -25.20
C THR A 113 8.63 26.74 -25.42
N GLU A 114 9.85 26.81 -25.89
CA GLU A 114 10.46 28.05 -26.33
C GLU A 114 9.84 28.53 -27.66
N GLY A 115 8.54 28.86 -27.66
CA GLY A 115 7.89 29.46 -28.83
C GLY A 115 6.43 29.12 -29.12
N ILE A 116 5.73 28.32 -28.33
CA ILE A 116 4.37 27.85 -28.64
C ILE A 116 3.39 28.07 -27.49
N SER A 117 2.45 28.97 -27.75
CA SER A 117 1.07 29.16 -27.24
C SER A 117 0.77 29.13 -25.72
N SER A 118 -0.09 30.10 -25.35
CA SER A 118 -0.49 30.59 -24.03
C SER A 118 -1.02 29.58 -23.00
N GLU A 119 -1.41 28.37 -23.37
CA GLU A 119 -2.00 27.38 -22.44
C GLU A 119 -0.91 26.47 -21.81
N SER A 120 0.15 26.20 -22.56
CA SER A 120 1.35 25.48 -22.06
C SER A 120 2.12 26.33 -21.05
N ASP A 121 2.10 27.67 -21.22
CA ASP A 121 2.79 28.60 -20.31
C ASP A 121 2.19 28.63 -18.91
N LYS A 122 0.87 28.41 -18.78
CA LYS A 122 0.22 28.37 -17.46
C LYS A 122 0.66 27.19 -16.59
N LYS A 123 0.96 26.05 -17.19
CA LYS A 123 1.43 24.83 -16.47
C LYS A 123 2.95 24.75 -16.32
N ARG A 124 3.68 25.63 -17.01
CA ARG A 124 5.14 25.64 -16.99
C ARG A 124 5.74 25.73 -15.59
N PRO A 125 5.34 26.71 -14.72
CA PRO A 125 5.93 26.82 -13.38
C PRO A 125 5.63 25.62 -12.49
N GLU A 126 4.49 24.97 -12.68
CA GLU A 126 4.16 23.75 -11.94
C GLU A 126 5.03 22.57 -12.39
N ASN A 127 5.21 22.40 -13.69
CA ASN A 127 6.07 21.38 -14.26
C ASN A 127 7.54 21.57 -13.88
N GLU A 128 8.05 22.80 -13.86
CA GLU A 128 9.40 23.13 -13.42
C GLU A 128 9.61 22.77 -11.95
N ARG A 129 8.66 23.10 -11.08
CA ARG A 129 8.69 22.73 -9.66
C ARG A 129 8.65 21.22 -9.49
N LEU A 130 7.83 20.51 -10.26
CA LEU A 130 7.71 19.06 -10.22
C LEU A 130 9.04 18.38 -10.61
N ILE A 131 9.65 18.83 -11.73
CA ILE A 131 10.95 18.33 -12.17
C ILE A 131 12.02 18.57 -11.10
N ALA A 132 12.12 19.78 -10.56
CA ALA A 132 13.09 20.11 -9.52
C ALA A 132 12.92 19.23 -8.27
N ARG A 133 11.68 18.93 -7.87
CA ARG A 133 11.41 18.03 -6.75
C ARG A 133 11.84 16.59 -7.05
N ILE A 134 11.57 16.08 -8.26
CA ILE A 134 12.00 14.72 -8.66
C ILE A 134 13.53 14.64 -8.69
N GLU A 135 14.20 15.64 -9.27
CA GLU A 135 15.67 15.69 -9.33
C GLU A 135 16.30 15.74 -7.93
N LYS A 136 15.76 16.58 -7.05
CA LYS A 136 16.22 16.65 -5.65
C LYS A 136 15.98 15.34 -4.88
N ALA A 137 14.82 14.69 -5.04
CA ALA A 137 14.53 13.40 -4.46
C ALA A 137 15.50 12.32 -5.00
N SER A 138 15.82 12.37 -6.30
CA SER A 138 16.79 11.48 -6.94
C SER A 138 18.20 11.66 -6.37
N ASP A 139 18.64 12.88 -6.12
CA ASP A 139 19.94 13.15 -5.50
C ASP A 139 20.01 12.60 -4.07
N LEU A 140 18.94 12.75 -3.29
CA LEU A 140 18.86 12.15 -1.95
C LEU A 140 18.92 10.62 -2.01
N PHE A 141 18.24 10.02 -2.97
CA PHE A 141 18.30 8.57 -3.17
C PHE A 141 19.69 8.11 -3.60
N ARG A 142 20.40 8.88 -4.45
CA ARG A 142 21.77 8.61 -4.83
C ARG A 142 22.69 8.62 -3.59
N ILE A 143 22.60 9.64 -2.76
CA ILE A 143 23.38 9.76 -1.52
C ILE A 143 23.12 8.57 -0.59
N GLU A 144 21.84 8.13 -0.47
CA GLU A 144 21.50 6.93 0.30
C GLU A 144 22.19 5.68 -0.27
N CYS A 145 22.11 5.48 -1.60
CA CYS A 145 22.71 4.33 -2.27
C CYS A 145 24.24 4.31 -2.10
N ASP A 146 24.89 5.47 -2.21
CA ASP A 146 26.33 5.63 -2.01
C ASP A 146 26.72 5.34 -0.56
N ARG A 147 25.92 5.80 0.41
CA ARG A 147 26.14 5.53 1.84
C ARG A 147 26.00 4.04 2.19
N ILE A 148 25.04 3.33 1.57
CA ILE A 148 24.87 1.89 1.77
C ILE A 148 26.07 1.13 1.18
N GLY A 149 26.61 1.57 0.05
CA GLY A 149 27.86 1.08 -0.55
C GLY A 149 27.81 -0.35 -1.10
N THR A 150 26.64 -0.99 -1.16
CA THR A 150 26.53 -2.34 -1.72
C THR A 150 26.37 -2.32 -3.24
N PRO A 151 26.81 -3.37 -3.96
CA PRO A 151 26.63 -3.46 -5.41
C PRO A 151 25.14 -3.35 -5.83
N GLU A 152 24.23 -3.88 -5.00
CA GLU A 152 22.80 -3.80 -5.24
C GLU A 152 22.28 -2.36 -5.11
N SER A 153 22.73 -1.60 -4.11
CA SER A 153 22.31 -0.20 -3.95
C SER A 153 22.80 0.66 -5.10
N ALA A 154 24.05 0.51 -5.52
CA ALA A 154 24.59 1.18 -6.69
C ALA A 154 23.83 0.81 -7.97
N ARG A 155 23.47 -0.46 -8.15
CA ARG A 155 22.65 -0.91 -9.28
C ARG A 155 21.28 -0.25 -9.26
N ARG A 156 20.59 -0.18 -8.11
CA ARG A 156 19.26 0.44 -7.98
C ARG A 156 19.25 1.88 -8.47
N PHE A 157 20.24 2.70 -8.05
CA PHE A 157 20.33 4.06 -8.54
C PHE A 157 20.52 4.11 -10.06
N LYS A 158 21.42 3.30 -10.62
CA LYS A 158 21.66 3.23 -12.07
C LYS A 158 20.45 2.71 -12.84
N VAL A 159 19.68 1.76 -12.29
CA VAL A 159 18.40 1.28 -12.85
C VAL A 159 17.40 2.43 -12.93
N MET A 160 17.21 3.19 -11.83
CA MET A 160 16.34 4.36 -11.82
C MET A 160 16.78 5.39 -12.86
N GLN A 161 18.07 5.72 -12.91
CA GLN A 161 18.62 6.66 -13.88
C GLN A 161 18.36 6.20 -15.33
N GLY A 162 18.63 4.95 -15.64
CA GLY A 162 18.46 4.40 -17.00
C GLY A 162 17.01 4.32 -17.44
N LEU A 163 16.11 3.90 -16.55
CA LEU A 163 14.70 3.74 -16.90
C LEU A 163 13.94 5.07 -16.96
N PHE A 164 14.28 6.07 -16.11
CA PHE A 164 13.43 7.24 -15.95
C PHE A 164 14.12 8.58 -16.22
N LEU A 165 15.37 8.75 -15.81
CA LEU A 165 16.02 10.06 -15.82
C LEU A 165 16.91 10.30 -17.04
N SER A 166 17.41 9.27 -17.69
CA SER A 166 18.26 9.41 -18.88
C SER A 166 17.45 9.85 -20.10
N ASP A 167 18.09 10.57 -21.03
CA ASP A 167 17.45 11.01 -22.28
C ASP A 167 17.05 9.78 -23.15
N ARG A 168 17.86 8.72 -23.15
CA ARG A 168 17.52 7.44 -23.77
C ARG A 168 16.68 6.58 -22.82
N ALA A 169 15.50 6.18 -23.28
CA ALA A 169 14.67 5.21 -22.57
C ALA A 169 15.25 3.80 -22.75
N TYR A 170 15.69 3.20 -21.66
CA TYR A 170 15.98 1.77 -21.63
C TYR A 170 14.74 0.99 -21.22
N SER A 171 14.56 -0.18 -21.81
CA SER A 171 13.53 -1.13 -21.34
C SER A 171 14.06 -1.95 -20.15
N THR A 172 13.13 -2.53 -19.38
CA THR A 172 13.49 -3.42 -18.26
C THR A 172 14.38 -4.61 -18.69
N PRO A 173 14.11 -5.30 -19.83
CA PRO A 173 15.00 -6.35 -20.33
C PRO A 173 16.41 -5.85 -20.68
N GLU A 174 16.55 -4.69 -21.36
CA GLU A 174 17.87 -4.11 -21.68
C GLU A 174 18.68 -3.79 -20.41
N ILE A 175 18.02 -3.27 -19.38
CA ILE A 175 18.66 -3.01 -18.08
C ILE A 175 19.06 -4.32 -17.40
N ALA A 176 18.22 -5.35 -17.46
CA ALA A 176 18.51 -6.65 -16.86
C ALA A 176 19.75 -7.29 -17.53
N GLU A 177 19.83 -7.25 -18.86
CA GLU A 177 20.97 -7.72 -19.62
C GLU A 177 22.25 -6.92 -19.28
N LYS A 178 22.17 -5.59 -19.28
CA LYS A 178 23.29 -4.69 -18.96
C LYS A 178 23.92 -4.99 -17.60
N TYR A 179 23.12 -5.37 -16.61
CA TYR A 179 23.61 -5.68 -15.25
C TYR A 179 23.73 -7.18 -14.97
N MET A 180 23.56 -8.03 -15.98
CA MET A 180 23.64 -9.50 -15.88
C MET A 180 22.76 -10.06 -14.75
N VAL A 181 21.54 -9.53 -14.63
CA VAL A 181 20.54 -9.97 -13.66
C VAL A 181 19.23 -10.34 -14.37
N THR A 182 18.36 -11.05 -13.67
CA THR A 182 17.04 -11.38 -14.22
C THR A 182 16.10 -10.16 -14.18
N THR A 183 15.14 -10.11 -15.08
CA THR A 183 14.07 -9.08 -15.05
C THR A 183 13.32 -9.06 -13.73
N LYS A 184 13.17 -10.23 -13.07
CA LYS A 184 12.58 -10.34 -11.73
C LYS A 184 13.39 -9.56 -10.68
N CYS A 185 14.73 -9.55 -10.78
CA CYS A 185 15.58 -8.74 -9.90
C CYS A 185 15.33 -7.24 -10.13
N ILE A 186 15.20 -6.82 -11.40
CA ILE A 186 14.89 -5.41 -11.73
C ILE A 186 13.52 -5.01 -11.19
N TYR A 187 12.48 -5.84 -11.26
CA TYR A 187 11.19 -5.53 -10.66
C TYR A 187 11.23 -5.40 -9.14
N LYS A 188 12.06 -6.20 -8.46
CA LYS A 188 12.31 -6.03 -7.02
C LYS A 188 13.02 -4.70 -6.72
N ASP A 189 14.03 -4.38 -7.50
CA ASP A 189 14.73 -3.10 -7.38
C ASP A 189 13.78 -1.92 -7.63
N LEU A 190 12.91 -2.00 -8.65
CA LEU A 190 11.88 -0.97 -8.92
C LEU A 190 10.91 -0.76 -7.76
N SER A 191 10.46 -1.83 -7.12
CA SER A 191 9.59 -1.69 -5.93
C SER A 191 10.25 -0.89 -4.82
N LEU A 192 11.54 -1.12 -4.55
CA LEU A 192 12.32 -0.37 -3.57
C LEU A 192 12.61 1.07 -4.03
N ILE A 193 12.91 1.26 -5.31
CA ILE A 193 13.11 2.59 -5.90
C ILE A 193 11.86 3.44 -5.72
N TYR A 194 10.67 2.95 -6.07
CA TYR A 194 9.42 3.69 -5.91
C TYR A 194 9.15 4.04 -4.45
N GLU A 195 9.40 3.12 -3.54
CA GLU A 195 9.22 3.36 -2.10
C GLU A 195 10.15 4.47 -1.60
N ARG A 196 11.44 4.40 -1.95
CA ARG A 196 12.43 5.38 -1.51
C ARG A 196 12.24 6.74 -2.17
N MET A 197 11.93 6.74 -3.46
CA MET A 197 11.62 7.98 -4.19
C MET A 197 10.37 8.66 -3.63
N ALA A 198 9.30 7.92 -3.32
CA ALA A 198 8.10 8.47 -2.69
C ALA A 198 8.42 9.10 -1.32
N PHE A 199 9.25 8.42 -0.52
CA PHE A 199 9.69 8.93 0.78
C PHE A 199 10.49 10.24 0.66
N TYR A 200 11.42 10.34 -0.28
CA TYR A 200 12.19 11.57 -0.48
C TYR A 200 11.37 12.67 -1.14
N PHE A 201 10.54 12.33 -2.11
CA PHE A 201 9.66 13.27 -2.78
C PHE A 201 8.67 13.97 -1.83
N ALA A 202 8.20 13.29 -0.80
CA ALA A 202 7.33 13.88 0.22
C ALA A 202 8.06 14.88 1.15
N ARG A 203 9.40 14.88 1.16
CA ARG A 203 10.24 15.69 2.06
C ARG A 203 10.94 16.89 1.40
N VAL A 204 10.87 16.98 0.09
CA VAL A 204 11.41 18.06 -0.72
C VAL A 204 10.32 18.92 -1.34
#